data_d998b8766e53bbd4436498bad743e45e
#
_entry.id   d998b8766e53bbd4436498bad743e45e
#
_cell.length_a   1.000
_cell.length_b   1.000
_cell.length_c   1.000
_cell.angle_alpha   90.00
_cell.angle_beta   90.00
_cell.angle_gamma   90.00
#
_symmetry.space_group_name_H-M   'P 1'
#
loop_
_entity.id
_entity.type
_entity.pdbx_description
1 polymer ?
#
loop_
_entity_poly.entity_id
_entity_poly.type
_entity_poly.pdbx_seq_one_letter_code
_entity_poly.pdbx_strand_id
1 'polypeptide(L)'
;INNLALLSTDILIAFNKNLTLDAAFLDLSSAYDRVRPDILTNCLQSYFLPSKLIKIIYTLITDRRIYITNSKSSDEKIYRSTSLGLPQGSVLSPILYNMYTGELQKIVEQHCRITQFADDICLYQRREQHQITNDLLQQGVTSAIDWLTNMGLEVNVPKCTSMTFSRKRRIHPMELKINGVIIPHKPSTRYLGVIFDSRLTWNQHINYNIQKIHTIKPIFKYLAGRWWGANQNTLIILFKSLIQSRLDYSSFILDTTYKKYDKHIDSIMYSILKTISGVNGNPPRKALEIELNV
;
A
#
# COMPACT_ATOMS: atom_id res chain seq x y z
N ILE A 1 -2.88 -2.86 -6.88
CA ILE A 1 -3.27 -1.99 -8.02
C ILE A 1 -4.78 -1.76 -8.01
N ASN A 2 -5.61 -2.81 -7.99
CA ASN A 2 -7.07 -2.68 -8.07
C ASN A 2 -7.69 -1.75 -7.01
N ASN A 3 -7.22 -1.81 -5.76
CA ASN A 3 -7.72 -0.95 -4.68
C ASN A 3 -7.38 0.54 -4.91
N LEU A 4 -6.18 0.81 -5.45
CA LEU A 4 -5.78 2.17 -5.82
C LEU A 4 -6.64 2.71 -6.97
N ALA A 5 -6.88 1.88 -8.00
CA ALA A 5 -7.73 2.23 -9.14
C ALA A 5 -9.17 2.50 -8.67
N LEU A 6 -9.72 1.64 -7.83
CA LEU A 6 -11.09 1.77 -7.32
C LEU A 6 -11.25 3.08 -6.52
N LEU A 7 -10.36 3.33 -5.56
CA LEU A 7 -10.41 4.55 -4.75
C LEU A 7 -10.25 5.81 -5.62
N SER A 8 -9.24 5.84 -6.52
CA SER A 8 -9.01 7.00 -7.41
C SER A 8 -10.19 7.26 -8.34
N THR A 9 -10.79 6.20 -8.93
CA THR A 9 -11.96 6.31 -9.78
C THR A 9 -13.16 6.87 -9.01
N ASP A 10 -13.42 6.38 -7.80
CA ASP A 10 -14.51 6.86 -6.96
C ASP A 10 -14.34 8.33 -6.55
N ILE A 11 -13.09 8.78 -6.29
CA ILE A 11 -12.80 10.18 -6.04
C ILE A 11 -13.05 11.02 -7.30
N LEU A 12 -12.61 10.57 -8.47
CA LEU A 12 -12.83 11.28 -9.74
C LEU A 12 -14.33 11.38 -10.07
N ILE A 13 -15.12 10.32 -9.83
CA ILE A 13 -16.57 10.35 -9.98
C ILE A 13 -17.20 11.38 -9.03
N ALA A 14 -16.72 11.44 -7.77
CA ALA A 14 -17.21 12.46 -6.83
C ALA A 14 -16.88 13.87 -7.33
N PHE A 15 -15.67 14.10 -7.83
CA PHE A 15 -15.27 15.40 -8.42
C PHE A 15 -16.14 15.80 -9.62
N ASN A 16 -16.42 14.86 -10.53
CA ASN A 16 -17.27 15.09 -11.69
C ASN A 16 -18.71 15.46 -11.32
N LYS A 17 -19.20 14.91 -10.20
CA LYS A 17 -20.52 15.22 -9.64
C LYS A 17 -20.51 16.44 -8.70
N ASN A 18 -19.38 17.14 -8.57
CA ASN A 18 -19.18 18.26 -7.63
C ASN A 18 -19.46 17.89 -6.17
N LEU A 19 -19.26 16.62 -5.83
CA LEU A 19 -19.37 16.08 -4.47
C LEU A 19 -18.00 16.12 -3.77
N THR A 20 -18.01 15.91 -2.45
CA THR A 20 -16.83 15.59 -1.67
C THR A 20 -16.77 14.09 -1.41
N LEU A 21 -15.58 13.56 -1.17
CA LEU A 21 -15.42 12.19 -0.70
C LEU A 21 -14.57 12.23 0.57
N ASP A 22 -15.13 11.73 1.66
CA ASP A 22 -14.41 11.58 2.93
C ASP A 22 -13.88 10.17 3.05
N ALA A 23 -12.65 10.02 3.56
CA ALA A 23 -11.98 8.74 3.72
C ALA A 23 -11.31 8.63 5.08
N ALA A 24 -11.35 7.44 5.67
CA ALA A 24 -10.62 7.02 6.84
C ALA A 24 -9.61 5.94 6.45
N PHE A 25 -8.34 6.15 6.76
CA PHE A 25 -7.27 5.18 6.58
C PHE A 25 -6.94 4.59 7.94
N LEU A 26 -7.19 3.29 8.08
CA LEU A 26 -6.99 2.55 9.32
C LEU A 26 -5.72 1.72 9.23
N ASP A 27 -4.91 1.75 10.28
CA ASP A 27 -3.69 0.95 10.47
C ASP A 27 -3.94 -0.09 11.56
N LEU A 28 -3.58 -1.32 11.32
CA LEU A 28 -3.71 -2.40 12.31
C LEU A 28 -2.38 -2.70 12.98
N SER A 29 -2.41 -2.89 14.29
CA SER A 29 -1.23 -3.26 15.08
C SER A 29 -0.91 -4.74 14.91
N SER A 30 0.24 -5.07 14.29
CA SER A 30 0.73 -6.47 14.19
C SER A 30 -0.36 -7.45 13.69
N ALA A 31 -1.05 -7.09 12.62
CA ALA A 31 -2.25 -7.76 12.15
C ALA A 31 -2.08 -9.28 11.96
N TYR A 32 -0.97 -9.71 11.36
CA TYR A 32 -0.67 -11.12 11.16
C TYR A 32 -0.40 -11.86 12.47
N ASP A 33 0.25 -11.22 13.43
CA ASP A 33 0.65 -11.84 14.71
C ASP A 33 -0.53 -11.97 15.69
N ARG A 34 -1.63 -11.24 15.41
CA ARG A 34 -2.84 -11.25 16.24
C ARG A 34 -3.94 -12.19 15.76
N VAL A 35 -3.76 -12.86 14.62
CA VAL A 35 -4.73 -13.83 14.12
C VAL A 35 -4.91 -14.96 15.11
N ARG A 36 -6.16 -15.15 15.55
CA ARG A 36 -6.54 -16.19 16.51
C ARG A 36 -6.89 -17.49 15.79
N PRO A 37 -6.23 -18.62 16.10
CA PRO A 37 -6.46 -19.90 15.43
C PRO A 37 -7.89 -20.43 15.55
N ASP A 38 -8.53 -20.22 16.70
CA ASP A 38 -9.92 -20.60 16.95
C ASP A 38 -10.89 -19.87 16.03
N ILE A 39 -10.77 -18.55 15.93
CA ILE A 39 -11.58 -17.73 15.03
C ILE A 39 -11.30 -18.07 13.57
N LEU A 40 -10.02 -18.22 13.20
CA LEU A 40 -9.65 -18.61 11.84
C LEU A 40 -10.26 -19.96 11.46
N THR A 41 -10.27 -20.93 12.37
CA THR A 41 -10.91 -22.23 12.13
C THR A 41 -12.39 -22.07 11.77
N ASN A 42 -13.12 -21.23 12.50
CA ASN A 42 -14.53 -20.93 12.21
C ASN A 42 -14.70 -20.24 10.85
N CYS A 43 -13.81 -19.29 10.52
CA CYS A 43 -13.82 -18.66 9.19
C CYS A 43 -13.58 -19.70 8.08
N LEU A 44 -12.60 -20.60 8.24
CA LEU A 44 -12.32 -21.63 7.25
C LEU A 44 -13.50 -22.62 7.07
N GLN A 45 -14.25 -22.89 8.14
CA GLN A 45 -15.47 -23.68 8.05
C GLN A 45 -16.57 -22.99 7.26
N SER A 46 -16.73 -21.66 7.43
CA SER A 46 -17.72 -20.88 6.67
C SER A 46 -17.41 -20.81 5.17
N TYR A 47 -16.14 -21.01 4.78
CA TYR A 47 -15.73 -21.16 3.39
C TYR A 47 -15.82 -22.63 2.88
N PHE A 48 -16.46 -23.53 3.64
CA PHE A 48 -16.65 -24.92 3.27
C PHE A 48 -15.36 -25.71 2.99
N LEU A 49 -14.25 -25.37 3.65
CA LEU A 49 -13.02 -26.13 3.51
C LEU A 49 -13.18 -27.53 4.16
N PRO A 50 -12.54 -28.58 3.58
CA PRO A 50 -12.56 -29.90 4.17
C PRO A 50 -11.97 -29.92 5.58
N SER A 51 -12.61 -30.60 6.53
CA SER A 51 -12.19 -30.66 7.94
C SER A 51 -10.74 -31.13 8.11
N LYS A 52 -10.28 -32.05 7.26
CA LYS A 52 -8.89 -32.54 7.25
C LYS A 52 -7.91 -31.39 6.95
N LEU A 53 -8.22 -30.53 5.98
CA LEU A 53 -7.39 -29.36 5.63
C LEU A 53 -7.38 -28.34 6.76
N ILE A 54 -8.54 -28.04 7.34
CA ILE A 54 -8.65 -27.14 8.50
C ILE A 54 -7.78 -27.62 9.66
N LYS A 55 -7.80 -28.93 9.96
CA LYS A 55 -6.97 -29.51 11.02
C LYS A 55 -5.47 -29.36 10.74
N ILE A 56 -5.04 -29.56 9.49
CA ILE A 56 -3.65 -29.34 9.07
C ILE A 56 -3.27 -27.88 9.26
N ILE A 57 -4.08 -26.93 8.78
CA ILE A 57 -3.83 -25.48 8.93
C ILE A 57 -3.76 -25.12 10.42
N TYR A 58 -4.69 -25.58 11.23
CA TYR A 58 -4.70 -25.35 12.68
C TYR A 58 -3.39 -25.82 13.33
N THR A 59 -2.95 -27.05 13.05
CA THR A 59 -1.68 -27.57 13.59
C THR A 59 -0.48 -26.76 13.13
N LEU A 60 -0.44 -26.34 11.85
CA LEU A 60 0.62 -25.51 11.31
C LEU A 60 0.71 -24.12 11.98
N ILE A 61 -0.38 -23.61 12.53
CA ILE A 61 -0.41 -22.28 13.17
C ILE A 61 -0.13 -22.40 14.67
N THR A 62 -0.62 -23.44 15.35
CA THR A 62 -0.59 -23.57 16.81
C THR A 62 0.66 -24.25 17.34
N ASP A 63 1.26 -25.17 16.58
CA ASP A 63 2.47 -25.90 17.00
C ASP A 63 3.71 -25.39 16.28
N ARG A 64 4.11 -24.13 16.60
CA ARG A 64 5.28 -23.50 16.00
C ARG A 64 6.37 -23.25 17.01
N ARG A 65 7.59 -23.63 16.62
CA ARG A 65 8.81 -23.27 17.33
C ARG A 65 9.65 -22.33 16.49
N ILE A 66 9.95 -21.17 17.01
CA ILE A 66 10.83 -20.18 16.40
C ILE A 66 12.16 -20.25 17.15
N TYR A 67 13.26 -20.21 16.44
CA TYR A 67 14.58 -20.13 17.05
C TYR A 67 15.41 -19.00 16.45
N ILE A 68 16.28 -18.45 17.28
CA ILE A 68 17.28 -17.45 16.89
C ILE A 68 18.64 -18.08 17.10
N THR A 69 19.48 -18.02 16.07
CA THR A 69 20.90 -18.41 16.17
C THR A 69 21.75 -17.17 16.44
N ASN A 70 22.66 -17.27 17.41
CA ASN A 70 23.66 -16.24 17.60
C ASN A 70 24.73 -16.36 16.50
N SER A 71 24.99 -15.29 15.76
CA SER A 71 25.98 -15.27 14.68
C SER A 71 27.42 -15.52 15.15
N LYS A 72 27.70 -15.41 16.46
CA LYS A 72 29.03 -15.62 17.05
C LYS A 72 29.23 -17.02 17.63
N SER A 73 28.14 -17.76 17.89
CA SER A 73 28.19 -19.15 18.36
C SER A 73 27.05 -19.91 17.68
N SER A 74 27.39 -20.71 16.69
CA SER A 74 26.42 -21.46 15.86
C SER A 74 25.61 -22.50 16.64
N ASP A 75 25.99 -22.83 17.85
CA ASP A 75 25.42 -23.94 18.62
C ASP A 75 24.37 -23.52 19.66
N GLU A 76 24.29 -22.23 20.02
CA GLU A 76 23.25 -21.73 20.93
C GLU A 76 22.01 -21.28 20.15
N LYS A 77 20.97 -22.12 20.19
CA LYS A 77 19.64 -21.84 19.67
C LYS A 77 18.70 -21.46 20.80
N ILE A 78 18.17 -20.25 20.78
CA ILE A 78 17.11 -19.81 21.70
C ILE A 78 15.78 -20.13 21.03
N TYR A 79 14.99 -21.02 21.65
CA TYR A 79 13.69 -21.44 21.14
C TYR A 79 12.56 -20.67 21.82
N ARG A 80 11.55 -20.28 21.03
CA ARG A 80 10.27 -19.75 21.52
C ARG A 80 9.13 -20.50 20.85
N SER A 81 8.21 -21.03 21.62
CA SER A 81 6.95 -21.57 21.11
C SER A 81 5.93 -20.44 20.92
N THR A 82 5.16 -20.50 19.85
CA THR A 82 4.05 -19.57 19.60
C THR A 82 2.85 -20.34 19.07
N SER A 83 1.69 -20.01 19.62
CA SER A 83 0.39 -20.60 19.26
C SER A 83 -0.59 -19.54 18.69
N LEU A 84 -0.12 -18.34 18.45
CA LEU A 84 -0.91 -17.21 17.97
C LEU A 84 -0.32 -16.64 16.68
N GLY A 85 -1.18 -16.09 15.83
CA GLY A 85 -0.78 -15.39 14.62
C GLY A 85 -0.44 -16.31 13.44
N LEU A 86 -0.27 -15.69 12.28
CA LEU A 86 0.16 -16.35 11.04
C LEU A 86 1.68 -16.20 10.85
N PRO A 87 2.37 -17.24 10.34
CA PRO A 87 3.81 -17.17 10.11
C PRO A 87 4.12 -16.16 9.01
N GLN A 88 4.87 -15.11 9.35
CA GLN A 88 5.33 -14.11 8.36
C GLN A 88 6.29 -14.78 7.37
N GLY A 89 6.09 -14.52 6.07
CA GLY A 89 6.86 -15.15 4.99
C GLY A 89 6.31 -16.48 4.49
N SER A 90 5.28 -17.05 5.12
CA SER A 90 4.58 -18.23 4.58
C SER A 90 3.70 -17.84 3.40
N VAL A 91 3.70 -18.67 2.35
CA VAL A 91 2.85 -18.50 1.15
C VAL A 91 1.36 -18.54 1.49
N LEU A 92 0.97 -19.27 2.53
CA LEU A 92 -0.42 -19.41 2.96
C LEU A 92 -0.91 -18.23 3.79
N SER A 93 -0.03 -17.53 4.50
CA SER A 93 -0.43 -16.47 5.44
C SER A 93 -1.26 -15.34 4.82
N PRO A 94 -0.94 -14.80 3.64
CA PRO A 94 -1.79 -13.79 3.01
C PRO A 94 -3.20 -14.30 2.65
N ILE A 95 -3.29 -15.56 2.20
CA ILE A 95 -4.58 -16.19 1.85
C ILE A 95 -5.43 -16.38 3.11
N LEU A 96 -4.83 -16.94 4.15
CA LEU A 96 -5.52 -17.17 5.42
C LEU A 96 -5.95 -15.87 6.09
N TYR A 97 -5.13 -14.81 5.99
CA TYR A 97 -5.47 -13.49 6.49
C TYR A 97 -6.65 -12.88 5.71
N ASN A 98 -6.68 -13.00 4.39
CA ASN A 98 -7.80 -12.55 3.57
C ASN A 98 -9.10 -13.30 3.90
N MET A 99 -9.02 -14.61 4.18
CA MET A 99 -10.19 -15.38 4.62
C MET A 99 -10.63 -14.97 6.03
N TYR A 100 -9.68 -14.66 6.91
CA TYR A 100 -9.96 -14.18 8.27
C TYR A 100 -10.68 -12.84 8.29
N THR A 101 -10.32 -11.93 7.39
CA THR A 101 -10.90 -10.57 7.33
C THR A 101 -11.96 -10.42 6.24
N GLY A 102 -12.31 -11.49 5.52
CA GLY A 102 -13.16 -11.43 4.32
C GLY A 102 -14.59 -10.93 4.55
N GLU A 103 -15.12 -11.05 5.76
CA GLU A 103 -16.47 -10.58 6.08
C GLU A 103 -16.55 -9.09 6.41
N LEU A 104 -15.41 -8.41 6.63
CA LEU A 104 -15.39 -7.00 6.99
C LEU A 104 -16.12 -6.13 5.95
N GLN A 105 -15.99 -6.46 4.66
CA GLN A 105 -16.70 -5.74 3.60
C GLN A 105 -18.22 -5.76 3.81
N LYS A 106 -18.81 -6.91 4.13
CA LYS A 106 -20.26 -7.07 4.35
C LYS A 106 -20.73 -6.26 5.55
N ILE A 107 -19.89 -6.14 6.60
CA ILE A 107 -20.22 -5.40 7.82
C ILE A 107 -20.32 -3.90 7.55
N VAL A 108 -19.43 -3.35 6.70
CA VAL A 108 -19.39 -1.90 6.46
C VAL A 108 -20.19 -1.46 5.23
N GLU A 109 -20.55 -2.37 4.33
CA GLU A 109 -21.16 -2.09 3.02
C GLU A 109 -22.44 -1.26 3.08
N GLN A 110 -23.24 -1.43 4.13
CA GLN A 110 -24.46 -0.64 4.37
C GLN A 110 -24.18 0.83 4.73
N HIS A 111 -22.97 1.18 5.14
CA HIS A 111 -22.60 2.51 5.60
C HIS A 111 -21.65 3.22 4.65
N CYS A 112 -20.61 2.52 4.17
CA CYS A 112 -19.57 3.11 3.35
C CYS A 112 -18.91 2.05 2.44
N ARG A 113 -18.08 2.52 1.52
CA ARG A 113 -17.23 1.65 0.71
C ARG A 113 -15.93 1.36 1.43
N ILE A 114 -15.37 0.20 1.12
CA ILE A 114 -14.09 -0.26 1.67
C ILE A 114 -13.15 -0.68 0.54
N THR A 115 -11.87 -0.35 0.70
CA THR A 115 -10.78 -1.04 0.02
C THR A 115 -9.83 -1.58 1.08
N GLN A 116 -9.48 -2.86 0.96
CA GLN A 116 -8.60 -3.55 1.90
C GLN A 116 -7.48 -4.25 1.16
N PHE A 117 -6.27 -4.13 1.68
CA PHE A 117 -5.11 -4.88 1.23
C PHE A 117 -4.29 -5.29 2.44
N ALA A 118 -4.43 -6.56 2.84
CA ALA A 118 -3.90 -7.08 4.10
C ALA A 118 -4.36 -6.20 5.30
N ASP A 119 -3.41 -5.58 5.99
CA ASP A 119 -3.63 -4.68 7.13
C ASP A 119 -3.97 -3.23 6.77
N ASP A 120 -3.77 -2.84 5.51
CA ASP A 120 -4.13 -1.50 5.03
C ASP A 120 -5.62 -1.43 4.66
N ILE A 121 -6.41 -0.73 5.47
CA ILE A 121 -7.86 -0.56 5.28
C ILE A 121 -8.17 0.91 4.98
N CYS A 122 -8.95 1.15 3.93
CA CYS A 122 -9.50 2.48 3.63
C CYS A 122 -11.02 2.39 3.52
N LEU A 123 -11.71 3.08 4.43
CA LEU A 123 -13.16 3.28 4.40
C LEU A 123 -13.46 4.64 3.82
N TYR A 124 -14.41 4.75 2.90
CA TYR A 124 -14.72 6.03 2.27
C TYR A 124 -16.18 6.16 1.85
N GLN A 125 -16.67 7.40 1.86
CA GLN A 125 -18.05 7.74 1.53
C GLN A 125 -18.09 9.05 0.74
N ARG A 126 -18.98 9.12 -0.26
CA ARG A 126 -19.30 10.36 -0.97
C ARG A 126 -20.30 11.16 -0.17
N ARG A 127 -20.09 12.47 -0.07
CA ARG A 127 -20.93 13.38 0.69
C ARG A 127 -21.48 14.50 -0.19
N GLU A 128 -22.79 14.71 -0.13
CA GLU A 128 -23.46 15.87 -0.72
C GLU A 128 -23.34 17.10 0.17
N GLN A 129 -23.40 18.30 -0.43
CA GLN A 129 -23.12 19.55 0.27
C GLN A 129 -24.06 19.86 1.45
N HIS A 130 -25.31 19.36 1.40
CA HIS A 130 -26.34 19.65 2.39
C HIS A 130 -26.51 18.58 3.47
N GLN A 131 -25.78 17.49 3.39
CA GLN A 131 -25.83 16.42 4.39
C GLN A 131 -24.78 16.67 5.48
N ILE A 132 -25.07 17.61 6.38
CA ILE A 132 -24.24 17.89 7.56
C ILE A 132 -24.31 16.74 8.58
N THR A 133 -25.29 15.86 8.48
CA THR A 133 -25.66 14.87 9.50
C THR A 133 -25.52 13.42 9.07
N ASN A 134 -24.98 13.11 7.90
CA ASN A 134 -24.80 11.71 7.56
C ASN A 134 -23.48 11.18 8.10
N ASP A 135 -23.53 10.73 9.34
CA ASP A 135 -22.46 10.01 10.03
C ASP A 135 -22.21 8.61 9.46
N LEU A 136 -22.58 8.35 8.20
CA LEU A 136 -22.44 7.03 7.58
C LEU A 136 -20.99 6.56 7.60
N LEU A 137 -20.04 7.43 7.27
CA LEU A 137 -18.63 7.05 7.35
C LEU A 137 -18.21 6.78 8.81
N GLN A 138 -18.70 7.59 9.78
CA GLN A 138 -18.43 7.34 11.18
C GLN A 138 -19.05 6.02 11.65
N GLN A 139 -20.28 5.72 11.23
CA GLN A 139 -20.93 4.43 11.53
C GLN A 139 -20.15 3.27 10.92
N GLY A 140 -19.70 3.40 9.66
CA GLY A 140 -18.86 2.40 9.01
C GLY A 140 -17.52 2.18 9.74
N VAL A 141 -16.87 3.27 10.18
CA VAL A 141 -15.66 3.20 11.00
C VAL A 141 -15.92 2.48 12.32
N THR A 142 -17.00 2.85 13.02
CA THR A 142 -17.35 2.22 14.30
C THR A 142 -17.64 0.72 14.12
N SER A 143 -18.48 0.36 13.15
CA SER A 143 -18.80 -1.04 12.86
C SER A 143 -17.57 -1.86 12.47
N ALA A 144 -16.66 -1.25 11.70
CA ALA A 144 -15.39 -1.90 11.33
C ALA A 144 -14.51 -2.17 12.56
N ILE A 145 -14.39 -1.19 13.46
CA ILE A 145 -13.57 -1.32 14.67
C ILE A 145 -14.13 -2.35 15.63
N ASP A 146 -15.44 -2.33 15.88
CA ASP A 146 -16.11 -3.30 16.74
C ASP A 146 -15.92 -4.72 16.19
N TRP A 147 -16.09 -4.89 14.88
CA TRP A 147 -15.88 -6.18 14.25
C TRP A 147 -14.40 -6.62 14.33
N LEU A 148 -13.44 -5.74 14.01
CA LEU A 148 -12.01 -6.04 14.11
C LEU A 148 -11.61 -6.43 15.53
N THR A 149 -12.13 -5.73 16.53
CA THR A 149 -11.89 -6.03 17.96
C THR A 149 -12.43 -7.40 18.33
N ASN A 150 -13.64 -7.76 17.88
CA ASN A 150 -14.22 -9.09 18.09
C ASN A 150 -13.40 -10.20 17.41
N MET A 151 -12.76 -9.90 16.28
CA MET A 151 -11.81 -10.78 15.61
C MET A 151 -10.45 -10.85 16.32
N GLY A 152 -10.22 -10.08 17.39
CA GLY A 152 -8.95 -10.02 18.11
C GLY A 152 -7.89 -9.16 17.45
N LEU A 153 -8.26 -8.36 16.43
CA LEU A 153 -7.40 -7.40 15.77
C LEU A 153 -7.48 -6.04 16.48
N GLU A 154 -6.36 -5.33 16.53
CA GLU A 154 -6.28 -4.04 17.21
C GLU A 154 -5.93 -2.93 16.21
N VAL A 155 -6.71 -1.85 16.26
CA VAL A 155 -6.49 -0.65 15.45
C VAL A 155 -5.47 0.25 16.12
N ASN A 156 -4.43 0.66 15.39
CA ASN A 156 -3.42 1.61 15.83
C ASN A 156 -3.92 3.05 15.63
N VAL A 157 -4.74 3.52 16.56
CA VAL A 157 -5.40 4.84 16.46
C VAL A 157 -4.42 5.99 16.16
N PRO A 158 -3.22 6.08 16.77
CA PRO A 158 -2.22 7.11 16.46
C PRO A 158 -1.76 7.15 15.00
N LYS A 159 -1.81 6.03 14.29
CA LYS A 159 -1.41 5.95 12.87
C LYS A 159 -2.60 6.13 11.92
N CYS A 160 -3.82 5.99 12.40
CA CYS A 160 -5.01 6.22 11.60
C CYS A 160 -5.11 7.68 11.18
N THR A 161 -5.63 7.94 9.98
CA THR A 161 -5.78 9.30 9.44
C THR A 161 -7.08 9.44 8.67
N SER A 162 -7.63 10.65 8.63
CA SER A 162 -8.75 10.99 7.77
C SER A 162 -8.33 11.96 6.67
N MET A 163 -9.05 11.91 5.55
CA MET A 163 -8.89 12.85 4.42
C MET A 163 -10.24 13.21 3.84
N THR A 164 -10.33 14.43 3.33
CA THR A 164 -11.46 14.88 2.51
C THR A 164 -10.95 15.23 1.13
N PHE A 165 -11.43 14.53 0.11
CA PHE A 165 -11.14 14.78 -1.28
C PHE A 165 -12.18 15.74 -1.86
N SER A 166 -11.72 16.89 -2.42
CA SER A 166 -12.61 17.88 -3.02
C SER A 166 -11.83 18.85 -3.92
N ARG A 167 -12.48 19.30 -5.01
CA ARG A 167 -11.99 20.41 -5.85
C ARG A 167 -12.54 21.77 -5.40
N LYS A 168 -13.45 21.80 -4.42
CA LYS A 168 -14.06 23.04 -3.91
C LYS A 168 -13.03 23.89 -3.19
N ARG A 169 -13.27 25.22 -3.22
CA ARG A 169 -12.37 26.20 -2.57
C ARG A 169 -12.46 26.14 -1.04
N ARG A 170 -13.66 25.93 -0.50
CA ARG A 170 -13.89 25.77 0.94
C ARG A 170 -14.32 24.33 1.19
N ILE A 171 -13.62 23.66 2.08
CA ILE A 171 -13.86 22.28 2.49
C ILE A 171 -14.07 22.31 4.00
N HIS A 172 -15.12 21.64 4.47
CA HIS A 172 -15.32 21.37 5.88
C HIS A 172 -14.90 19.90 6.11
N PRO A 173 -13.72 19.66 6.71
CA PRO A 173 -13.28 18.31 7.01
C PRO A 173 -14.29 17.62 7.95
N MET A 174 -14.49 16.33 7.74
CA MET A 174 -15.28 15.53 8.67
C MET A 174 -14.38 15.10 9.84
N GLU A 175 -14.82 15.39 11.06
CA GLU A 175 -14.16 14.86 12.26
C GLU A 175 -14.59 13.41 12.47
N LEU A 176 -13.63 12.49 12.34
CA LEU A 176 -13.84 11.07 12.59
C LEU A 176 -13.24 10.68 13.94
N LYS A 177 -13.93 9.81 14.65
CA LYS A 177 -13.51 9.32 15.97
C LYS A 177 -13.36 7.81 15.98
N ILE A 178 -12.32 7.35 16.67
CA ILE A 178 -12.07 5.94 16.96
C ILE A 178 -12.00 5.80 18.49
N ASN A 179 -12.90 5.03 19.08
CA ASN A 179 -12.98 4.85 20.54
C ASN A 179 -13.00 6.19 21.30
N GLY A 180 -13.73 7.18 20.78
CA GLY A 180 -13.82 8.52 21.35
C GLY A 180 -12.65 9.47 21.04
N VAL A 181 -11.57 8.97 20.44
CA VAL A 181 -10.39 9.76 20.07
C VAL A 181 -10.54 10.26 18.63
N ILE A 182 -10.38 11.58 18.41
CA ILE A 182 -10.42 12.19 17.08
C ILE A 182 -9.16 11.78 16.32
N ILE A 183 -9.32 11.18 15.13
CA ILE A 183 -8.19 10.88 14.25
C ILE A 183 -7.76 12.12 13.47
N PRO A 184 -6.44 12.32 13.23
CA PRO A 184 -5.93 13.50 12.57
C PRO A 184 -6.40 13.57 11.11
N HIS A 185 -6.97 14.71 10.73
CA HIS A 185 -7.28 15.03 9.33
C HIS A 185 -6.00 15.52 8.64
N LYS A 186 -5.64 14.90 7.50
CA LYS A 186 -4.46 15.26 6.72
C LYS A 186 -4.81 15.72 5.32
N PRO A 187 -4.09 16.72 4.77
CA PRO A 187 -4.26 17.16 3.37
C PRO A 187 -3.67 16.15 2.37
N SER A 188 -2.82 15.25 2.83
CA SER A 188 -2.26 14.15 2.03
C SER A 188 -1.94 12.96 2.91
N THR A 189 -2.09 11.75 2.37
CA THR A 189 -1.73 10.50 3.05
C THR A 189 -1.14 9.50 2.06
N ARG A 190 -0.32 8.59 2.58
CA ARG A 190 0.25 7.49 1.79
C ARG A 190 -0.63 6.26 1.98
N TYR A 191 -1.16 5.74 0.87
CA TYR A 191 -1.93 4.51 0.84
C TYR A 191 -1.38 3.57 -0.22
N LEU A 192 -1.08 2.34 0.14
CA LEU A 192 -0.49 1.32 -0.73
C LEU A 192 0.68 1.86 -1.57
N GLY A 193 1.58 2.62 -0.96
CA GLY A 193 2.77 3.15 -1.63
C GLY A 193 2.56 4.44 -2.44
N VAL A 194 1.32 4.86 -2.69
CA VAL A 194 0.97 6.09 -3.42
C VAL A 194 0.57 7.21 -2.45
N ILE A 195 1.04 8.43 -2.69
CA ILE A 195 0.67 9.61 -1.90
C ILE A 195 -0.54 10.27 -2.56
N PHE A 196 -1.69 10.16 -1.90
CA PHE A 196 -2.91 10.85 -2.28
C PHE A 196 -2.91 12.26 -1.69
N ASP A 197 -3.30 13.26 -2.45
CA ASP A 197 -3.59 14.59 -1.97
C ASP A 197 -5.08 14.92 -2.17
N SER A 198 -5.61 15.86 -1.38
CA SER A 198 -7.03 16.19 -1.33
C SER A 198 -7.65 16.63 -2.65
N ARG A 199 -6.84 17.00 -3.65
CA ARG A 199 -7.28 17.44 -4.99
C ARG A 199 -6.88 16.48 -6.10
N LEU A 200 -6.21 15.37 -5.79
CA LEU A 200 -5.60 14.44 -6.74
C LEU A 200 -4.70 15.17 -7.76
N THR A 201 -3.87 16.09 -7.28
CA THR A 201 -2.87 16.77 -8.14
C THR A 201 -1.65 15.91 -8.37
N TRP A 202 -1.41 14.90 -7.54
CA TRP A 202 -0.30 13.96 -7.57
C TRP A 202 1.10 14.59 -7.43
N ASN A 203 1.17 15.93 -7.25
CA ASN A 203 2.43 16.65 -7.18
C ASN A 203 3.37 16.08 -6.11
N GLN A 204 2.83 15.75 -4.92
CA GLN A 204 3.62 15.20 -3.82
C GLN A 204 4.15 13.80 -4.15
N HIS A 205 3.34 12.95 -4.78
CA HIS A 205 3.74 11.61 -5.16
C HIS A 205 4.83 11.63 -6.24
N ILE A 206 4.67 12.45 -7.27
CA ILE A 206 5.65 12.58 -8.36
C ILE A 206 6.98 13.12 -7.81
N ASN A 207 6.94 14.18 -7.00
CA ASN A 207 8.13 14.73 -6.38
C ASN A 207 8.84 13.69 -5.46
N TYR A 208 8.08 12.91 -4.71
CA TYR A 208 8.62 11.81 -3.92
C TYR A 208 9.36 10.77 -4.79
N ASN A 209 8.77 10.36 -5.92
CA ASN A 209 9.39 9.42 -6.85
C ASN A 209 10.66 10.01 -7.48
N ILE A 210 10.62 11.27 -7.92
CA ILE A 210 11.77 12.00 -8.46
C ILE A 210 12.92 12.03 -7.45
N GLN A 211 12.65 12.40 -6.19
CA GLN A 211 13.66 12.40 -5.14
C GLN A 211 14.27 11.01 -4.91
N LYS A 212 13.45 9.97 -4.91
CA LYS A 212 13.95 8.58 -4.80
C LYS A 212 14.82 8.17 -5.98
N ILE A 213 14.48 8.56 -7.19
CA ILE A 213 15.31 8.31 -8.37
C ILE A 213 16.64 9.07 -8.27
N HIS A 214 16.63 10.31 -7.79
CA HIS A 214 17.86 11.08 -7.56
C HIS A 214 18.80 10.40 -6.56
N THR A 215 18.29 9.76 -5.50
CA THR A 215 19.13 9.03 -4.54
C THR A 215 19.70 7.74 -5.12
N ILE A 216 19.05 7.15 -6.13
CA ILE A 216 19.49 5.92 -6.79
C ILE A 216 20.49 6.22 -7.94
N LYS A 217 20.35 7.35 -8.62
CA LYS A 217 21.18 7.74 -9.77
C LYS A 217 22.69 7.59 -9.55
N PRO A 218 23.29 8.00 -8.41
CA PRO A 218 24.73 7.83 -8.16
C PRO A 218 25.21 6.37 -8.21
N ILE A 219 24.35 5.41 -7.87
CA ILE A 219 24.66 3.97 -7.91
C ILE A 219 25.02 3.57 -9.34
N PHE A 220 24.27 4.02 -10.35
CA PHE A 220 24.56 3.74 -11.75
C PHE A 220 25.91 4.32 -12.16
N LYS A 221 26.19 5.57 -11.77
CA LYS A 221 27.47 6.21 -12.06
C LYS A 221 28.65 5.45 -11.44
N TYR A 222 28.47 4.92 -10.24
CA TYR A 222 29.48 4.14 -9.53
C TYR A 222 29.68 2.78 -10.19
N LEU A 223 28.61 2.06 -10.54
CA LEU A 223 28.66 0.73 -11.13
C LEU A 223 29.04 0.72 -12.62
N ALA A 224 28.91 1.83 -13.33
CA ALA A 224 29.29 1.96 -14.74
C ALA A 224 30.79 2.30 -14.97
N GLY A 225 31.65 1.94 -14.01
CA GLY A 225 33.09 2.20 -14.10
C GLY A 225 33.76 1.42 -15.23
N ARG A 226 34.73 2.05 -15.95
CA ARG A 226 35.42 1.45 -17.11
C ARG A 226 36.34 0.29 -16.75
N TRP A 227 36.96 0.31 -15.60
CA TRP A 227 37.95 -0.66 -15.16
C TRP A 227 37.39 -1.76 -14.26
N TRP A 228 36.32 -1.46 -13.62
CA TRP A 228 35.56 -2.34 -12.72
C TRP A 228 34.12 -1.89 -12.78
N GLY A 229 33.18 -2.77 -12.68
CA GLY A 229 31.77 -2.40 -12.69
C GLY A 229 30.91 -3.49 -13.30
N ALA A 230 29.62 -3.23 -13.28
CA ALA A 230 28.64 -4.13 -13.84
C ALA A 230 28.62 -4.00 -15.38
N ASN A 231 28.37 -5.11 -16.06
CA ASN A 231 28.12 -5.09 -17.48
C ASN A 231 26.79 -4.39 -17.80
N GLN A 232 26.63 -4.00 -19.07
CA GLN A 232 25.46 -3.25 -19.54
C GLN A 232 24.12 -3.96 -19.22
N ASN A 233 24.04 -5.28 -19.41
CA ASN A 233 22.83 -6.06 -19.12
C ASN A 233 22.45 -6.00 -17.63
N THR A 234 23.43 -6.10 -16.74
CA THR A 234 23.20 -5.95 -15.30
C THR A 234 22.69 -4.56 -14.94
N LEU A 235 23.26 -3.51 -15.55
CA LEU A 235 22.80 -2.13 -15.34
C LEU A 235 21.38 -1.91 -15.86
N ILE A 236 21.01 -2.54 -16.98
CA ILE A 236 19.62 -2.51 -17.51
C ILE A 236 18.67 -3.20 -16.54
N ILE A 237 19.03 -4.37 -15.99
CA ILE A 237 18.22 -5.07 -15.00
C ILE A 237 18.01 -4.18 -13.76
N LEU A 238 19.07 -3.55 -13.26
CA LEU A 238 18.99 -2.61 -12.15
C LEU A 238 18.10 -1.40 -12.48
N PHE A 239 18.21 -0.86 -13.68
CA PHE A 239 17.37 0.25 -14.14
C PHE A 239 15.89 -0.14 -14.15
N LYS A 240 15.55 -1.27 -14.77
CA LYS A 240 14.17 -1.78 -14.83
C LYS A 240 13.61 -2.06 -13.42
N SER A 241 14.41 -2.67 -12.54
CA SER A 241 13.96 -3.05 -11.19
C SER A 241 13.87 -1.87 -10.21
N LEU A 242 14.78 -0.90 -10.25
CA LEU A 242 14.87 0.16 -9.25
C LEU A 242 14.18 1.46 -9.66
N ILE A 243 14.11 1.74 -10.97
CA ILE A 243 13.60 3.02 -11.50
C ILE A 243 12.32 2.82 -12.26
N GLN A 244 12.35 2.03 -13.34
CA GLN A 244 11.18 1.83 -14.19
C GLN A 244 10.01 1.25 -13.42
N SER A 245 10.21 0.18 -12.64
CA SER A 245 9.18 -0.43 -11.82
C SER A 245 8.49 0.56 -10.86
N ARG A 246 9.22 1.55 -10.37
CA ARG A 246 8.70 2.58 -9.47
C ARG A 246 7.82 3.59 -10.21
N LEU A 247 8.18 3.95 -11.43
CA LEU A 247 7.38 4.84 -12.27
C LEU A 247 6.13 4.13 -12.79
N ASP A 248 6.28 2.88 -13.21
CA ASP A 248 5.20 2.06 -13.75
C ASP A 248 4.13 1.72 -12.71
N TYR A 249 4.53 1.53 -11.43
CA TYR A 249 3.63 1.14 -10.35
C TYR A 249 2.41 2.04 -10.18
N SER A 250 2.57 3.35 -10.38
CA SER A 250 1.50 4.34 -10.22
C SER A 250 1.06 5.00 -11.53
N SER A 251 1.65 4.64 -12.67
CA SER A 251 1.42 5.29 -13.97
C SER A 251 -0.06 5.36 -14.36
N PHE A 252 -0.81 4.27 -14.13
CA PHE A 252 -2.24 4.17 -14.48
C PHE A 252 -3.15 5.18 -13.74
N ILE A 253 -2.71 5.70 -12.57
CA ILE A 253 -3.45 6.71 -11.81
C ILE A 253 -3.04 8.13 -12.23
N LEU A 254 -1.82 8.29 -12.73
CA LEU A 254 -1.15 9.58 -12.92
C LEU A 254 -1.32 10.15 -14.33
N ASP A 255 -1.99 9.45 -15.23
CA ASP A 255 -2.01 9.67 -16.70
C ASP A 255 -2.15 11.15 -17.14
N THR A 256 -3.03 11.92 -16.50
CA THR A 256 -3.25 13.33 -16.88
C THR A 256 -2.22 14.30 -16.32
N THR A 257 -1.59 13.97 -15.20
CA THR A 257 -0.65 14.85 -14.48
C THR A 257 0.78 14.59 -14.91
N TYR A 258 1.07 13.39 -15.41
CA TYR A 258 2.40 12.98 -15.86
C TYR A 258 2.99 13.94 -16.90
N LYS A 259 2.17 14.41 -17.84
CA LYS A 259 2.59 15.36 -18.90
C LYS A 259 3.28 16.62 -18.36
N LYS A 260 2.90 17.08 -17.17
CA LYS A 260 3.53 18.25 -16.55
C LYS A 260 4.98 17.97 -16.10
N TYR A 261 5.28 16.74 -15.74
CA TYR A 261 6.57 16.32 -15.21
C TYR A 261 7.42 15.52 -16.22
N ASP A 262 6.86 15.22 -17.41
CA ASP A 262 7.51 14.43 -18.44
C ASP A 262 8.95 14.91 -18.71
N LYS A 263 9.13 16.21 -18.95
CA LYS A 263 10.46 16.76 -19.24
C LYS A 263 11.49 16.52 -18.12
N HIS A 264 11.04 16.57 -16.87
CA HIS A 264 11.94 16.38 -15.73
C HIS A 264 12.30 14.90 -15.54
N ILE A 265 11.29 14.03 -15.60
CA ILE A 265 11.48 12.57 -15.57
C ILE A 265 12.34 12.14 -16.76
N ASP A 266 12.03 12.64 -17.96
CA ASP A 266 12.78 12.38 -19.20
C ASP A 266 14.25 12.77 -19.08
N SER A 267 14.55 13.92 -18.51
CA SER A 267 15.93 14.37 -18.29
C SER A 267 16.69 13.45 -17.34
N ILE A 268 16.04 12.97 -16.27
CA ILE A 268 16.67 12.05 -15.32
C ILE A 268 16.90 10.69 -15.99
N MET A 269 15.86 10.16 -16.66
CA MET A 269 15.93 8.88 -17.39
C MET A 269 17.03 8.91 -18.44
N TYR A 270 17.06 9.94 -19.28
CA TYR A 270 18.10 10.16 -20.27
C TYR A 270 19.50 10.11 -19.66
N SER A 271 19.70 10.82 -18.55
CA SER A 271 20.99 10.86 -17.86
C SER A 271 21.45 9.47 -17.36
N ILE A 272 20.52 8.63 -16.93
CA ILE A 272 20.83 7.27 -16.45
C ILE A 272 21.08 6.34 -17.63
N LEU A 273 20.23 6.35 -18.66
CA LEU A 273 20.41 5.55 -19.89
C LEU A 273 21.73 5.88 -20.57
N LYS A 274 22.10 7.16 -20.64
CA LYS A 274 23.43 7.59 -21.15
C LYS A 274 24.58 7.02 -20.32
N THR A 275 24.41 6.93 -19.00
CA THR A 275 25.43 6.32 -18.12
C THR A 275 25.55 4.81 -18.38
N ILE A 276 24.43 4.13 -18.60
CA ILE A 276 24.37 2.68 -18.87
C ILE A 276 25.00 2.35 -20.24
N SER A 277 24.69 3.14 -21.28
CA SER A 277 25.23 2.93 -22.63
C SER A 277 26.72 3.23 -22.75
N GLY A 278 27.26 4.07 -21.83
CA GLY A 278 28.65 4.52 -21.90
C GLY A 278 28.97 5.43 -23.10
N VAL A 279 27.98 5.87 -23.86
CA VAL A 279 28.12 6.70 -25.06
C VAL A 279 28.56 8.12 -24.71
N ASN A 280 29.61 8.60 -25.42
CA ASN A 280 30.03 9.99 -25.33
C ASN A 280 29.16 10.90 -26.24
N GLY A 281 28.99 12.17 -25.86
CA GLY A 281 28.17 13.11 -26.62
C GLY A 281 26.71 13.15 -26.11
N ASN A 282 25.79 13.61 -26.95
CA ASN A 282 24.37 13.76 -26.64
C ASN A 282 23.51 13.01 -27.66
N PRO A 283 23.47 11.67 -27.61
CA PRO A 283 22.63 10.88 -28.50
C PRO A 283 21.14 11.15 -28.25
N PRO A 284 20.28 11.03 -29.26
CA PRO A 284 18.84 11.12 -29.06
C PRO A 284 18.36 10.05 -28.05
N ARG A 285 17.42 10.40 -27.17
CA ARG A 285 16.87 9.48 -26.16
C ARG A 285 16.34 8.18 -26.78
N LYS A 286 15.56 8.30 -27.86
CA LYS A 286 15.02 7.14 -28.58
C LYS A 286 16.10 6.17 -29.08
N ALA A 287 17.28 6.68 -29.49
CA ALA A 287 18.38 5.84 -29.89
C ALA A 287 18.93 5.03 -28.71
N LEU A 288 19.05 5.64 -27.52
CA LEU A 288 19.46 4.95 -26.30
C LEU A 288 18.43 3.90 -25.88
N GLU A 289 17.14 4.19 -25.97
CA GLU A 289 16.07 3.25 -25.63
C GLU A 289 16.06 2.02 -26.55
N ILE A 290 16.29 2.24 -27.86
CA ILE A 290 16.39 1.15 -28.85
C ILE A 290 17.64 0.31 -28.60
N GLU A 291 18.80 0.95 -28.41
CA GLU A 291 20.08 0.25 -28.18
C GLU A 291 20.06 -0.59 -26.89
N LEU A 292 19.46 -0.06 -25.84
CA LEU A 292 19.38 -0.70 -24.52
C LEU A 292 18.16 -1.63 -24.37
N ASN A 293 17.28 -1.69 -25.37
CA ASN A 293 16.02 -2.45 -25.33
C ASN A 293 15.17 -2.15 -24.06
N VAL A 294 14.91 -0.85 -23.87
CA VAL A 294 14.23 -0.29 -22.67
C VAL A 294 13.00 0.52 -23.06
#